data_ff49d0ee8bf580f967cfc7f01ace2ad7
#
_entry.id   ff49d0ee8bf580f967cfc7f01ace2ad7
#
_cell.length_a   1.000
_cell.length_b   1.000
_cell.length_c   1.000
_cell.angle_alpha   90.00
_cell.angle_beta   90.00
_cell.angle_gamma   90.00
#
_symmetry.space_group_name_H-M   'P 1'
#
loop_
_entity.id
_entity.type
_entity.pdbx_description
1 polymer ?
#
loop_
_entity_poly.entity_id
_entity_poly.type
_entity_poly.pdbx_seq_one_letter_code
_entity_poly.pdbx_strand_id
1 'polypeptide(L)'
;MYFLRKLVGLYVRLRWGNLPEDVRYYYRDTYYCKLEQLKYVLKDYVFKKKYKVISFDGEFAPELQFALPFAYWHYKNGTLKETRAAKYTKELYFFSPEHVEEFETRTNEGNYNFELPRVLYSHDYDMSKWARVPLKETYKNDVYIYGKPLLIIANRYNMEWDGPPLSFYSIELLDFMIGRLKEKYTIIYNRPKPQNITMDNSDIYDLNEFDWLEQTHPEVLLMEDIFKENKAGAKNFNHLQLLVYSNADKFISIHGGTAALASYFGGTNLIFSKKGPEHHFGCYQKLYPKLSGAKILHAKTDDEVKRYVEQHF
;
A
#
# COMPACT_ATOMS: atom_id res chain seq x y z
N MET A 1 1.76 -31.46 -4.28
CA MET A 1 1.48 -30.10 -3.71
C MET A 1 0.50 -30.15 -2.54
N TYR A 2 -0.67 -30.75 -2.64
CA TYR A 2 -1.65 -30.84 -1.54
C TYR A 2 -1.11 -31.47 -0.25
N PHE A 3 -0.34 -32.57 -0.35
CA PHE A 3 0.29 -33.23 0.81
C PHE A 3 1.30 -32.34 1.54
N LEU A 4 2.15 -31.63 0.80
CA LEU A 4 3.12 -30.70 1.38
C LEU A 4 2.44 -29.55 2.14
N ARG A 5 1.33 -29.01 1.60
CA ARG A 5 0.54 -28.00 2.28
C ARG A 5 -0.08 -28.49 3.59
N LYS A 6 -0.51 -29.76 3.62
CA LYS A 6 -0.98 -30.41 4.87
C LYS A 6 0.14 -30.57 5.90
N LEU A 7 1.33 -30.96 5.49
CA LEU A 7 2.49 -31.06 6.39
C LEU A 7 2.89 -29.71 6.97
N VAL A 8 2.92 -28.66 6.14
CA VAL A 8 3.14 -27.28 6.61
C VAL A 8 2.04 -26.84 7.58
N GLY A 9 0.78 -27.18 7.29
CA GLY A 9 -0.34 -26.89 8.19
C GLY A 9 -0.20 -27.58 9.56
N LEU A 10 0.23 -28.84 9.56
CA LEU A 10 0.52 -29.58 10.79
C LEU A 10 1.68 -28.95 11.58
N TYR A 11 2.79 -28.63 10.92
CA TYR A 11 3.92 -27.94 11.52
C TYR A 11 3.50 -26.62 12.18
N VAL A 12 2.73 -25.77 11.48
CA VAL A 12 2.25 -24.51 12.00
C VAL A 12 1.32 -24.72 13.20
N ARG A 13 0.44 -25.73 13.14
CA ARG A 13 -0.44 -26.06 14.27
C ARG A 13 0.35 -26.50 15.51
N LEU A 14 1.42 -27.26 15.35
CA LEU A 14 2.27 -27.68 16.46
C LEU A 14 3.08 -26.51 17.03
N ARG A 15 3.62 -25.66 16.17
CA ARG A 15 4.50 -24.54 16.60
C ARG A 15 3.74 -23.33 17.12
N TRP A 16 2.56 -23.07 16.55
CA TRP A 16 1.77 -21.86 16.80
C TRP A 16 0.36 -22.19 17.31
N GLY A 17 0.22 -23.33 18.02
CA GLY A 17 -1.06 -23.84 18.48
C GLY A 17 -1.86 -22.89 19.37
N ASN A 18 -1.18 -21.97 20.08
CA ASN A 18 -1.81 -20.98 20.96
C ASN A 18 -2.41 -19.79 20.21
N LEU A 19 -2.11 -19.64 18.91
CA LEU A 19 -2.67 -18.55 18.12
C LEU A 19 -4.03 -18.90 17.53
N PRO A 20 -4.92 -17.94 17.33
CA PRO A 20 -6.17 -18.12 16.60
C PRO A 20 -5.95 -18.71 15.20
N GLU A 21 -6.97 -19.40 14.68
CA GLU A 21 -6.83 -20.11 13.39
C GLU A 21 -6.58 -19.17 12.21
N ASP A 22 -7.25 -18.02 12.19
CA ASP A 22 -7.09 -16.95 11.21
C ASP A 22 -5.64 -16.43 11.19
N VAL A 23 -5.00 -16.25 12.35
CA VAL A 23 -3.60 -15.84 12.44
C VAL A 23 -2.66 -16.96 11.99
N ARG A 24 -2.92 -18.22 12.38
CA ARG A 24 -2.10 -19.38 11.95
C ARG A 24 -2.07 -19.57 10.44
N TYR A 25 -3.14 -19.18 9.78
CA TYR A 25 -3.25 -19.23 8.33
C TYR A 25 -2.12 -18.45 7.63
N TYR A 26 -1.76 -17.27 8.10
CA TYR A 26 -0.67 -16.46 7.52
C TYR A 26 0.70 -17.14 7.66
N TYR A 27 0.98 -17.75 8.80
CA TYR A 27 2.21 -18.52 8.99
C TYR A 27 2.29 -19.72 8.03
N ARG A 28 1.21 -20.45 7.87
CA ARG A 28 1.14 -21.56 6.93
C ARG A 28 1.47 -21.11 5.50
N ASP A 29 0.86 -20.06 5.05
CA ASP A 29 1.08 -19.57 3.70
C ASP A 29 2.50 -19.02 3.52
N THR A 30 3.06 -18.34 4.51
CA THR A 30 4.46 -17.90 4.49
C THR A 30 5.45 -19.06 4.34
N TYR A 31 5.31 -20.11 5.15
CA TYR A 31 6.19 -21.29 5.04
C TYR A 31 6.00 -22.01 3.71
N TYR A 32 4.78 -22.09 3.22
CA TYR A 32 4.50 -22.70 1.94
C TYR A 32 5.14 -21.92 0.79
N CYS A 33 5.08 -20.59 0.81
CA CYS A 33 5.75 -19.72 -0.16
C CYS A 33 7.27 -19.92 -0.17
N LYS A 34 7.90 -20.04 1.00
CA LYS A 34 9.33 -20.35 1.10
C LYS A 34 9.68 -21.66 0.37
N LEU A 35 8.87 -22.71 0.57
CA LEU A 35 9.08 -23.99 -0.11
C LEU A 35 8.87 -23.89 -1.62
N GLU A 36 7.87 -23.16 -2.07
CA GLU A 36 7.65 -22.92 -3.50
C GLU A 36 8.81 -22.15 -4.14
N GLN A 37 9.36 -21.16 -3.46
CA GLN A 37 10.52 -20.42 -3.94
C GLN A 37 11.77 -21.26 -4.11
N LEU A 38 11.95 -22.34 -3.33
CA LEU A 38 13.08 -23.26 -3.47
C LEU A 38 13.16 -23.92 -4.86
N LYS A 39 12.03 -24.13 -5.51
CA LYS A 39 11.96 -24.70 -6.88
C LYS A 39 12.68 -23.86 -7.92
N TYR A 40 12.85 -22.58 -7.64
CA TYR A 40 13.41 -21.61 -8.59
C TYR A 40 14.85 -21.20 -8.28
N VAL A 41 15.47 -21.78 -7.24
CA VAL A 41 16.83 -21.38 -6.79
C VAL A 41 17.85 -21.41 -7.93
N LEU A 42 17.88 -22.49 -8.73
CA LEU A 42 18.81 -22.56 -9.86
C LEU A 42 18.51 -21.52 -10.93
N LYS A 43 17.23 -21.26 -11.23
CA LYS A 43 16.82 -20.26 -12.21
C LYS A 43 17.15 -18.85 -11.75
N ASP A 44 16.97 -18.58 -10.46
CA ASP A 44 17.15 -17.26 -9.88
C ASP A 44 18.61 -16.89 -9.60
N TYR A 45 19.41 -17.85 -9.12
CA TYR A 45 20.75 -17.53 -8.64
C TYR A 45 21.89 -18.04 -9.55
N VAL A 46 21.61 -19.06 -10.38
CA VAL A 46 22.64 -19.66 -11.25
C VAL A 46 22.41 -19.23 -12.71
N PHE A 47 21.27 -19.57 -13.29
CA PHE A 47 21.03 -19.35 -14.71
C PHE A 47 20.72 -17.89 -15.07
N LYS A 48 19.99 -17.20 -14.21
CA LYS A 48 19.63 -15.77 -14.34
C LYS A 48 19.07 -15.36 -15.72
N LYS A 49 18.32 -16.25 -16.35
CA LYS A 49 17.65 -15.96 -17.63
C LYS A 49 16.25 -15.38 -17.35
N LYS A 50 15.74 -14.54 -18.25
CA LYS A 50 14.37 -14.02 -18.18
C LYS A 50 13.37 -15.17 -18.30
N TYR A 51 12.62 -15.46 -17.25
CA TYR A 51 11.61 -16.53 -17.25
C TYR A 51 10.38 -16.19 -16.42
N LYS A 52 10.54 -15.24 -15.46
CA LYS A 52 9.55 -15.01 -14.43
C LYS A 52 8.42 -14.14 -14.93
N VAL A 53 7.23 -14.70 -14.96
CA VAL A 53 5.96 -13.97 -15.10
C VAL A 53 5.37 -13.83 -13.70
N ILE A 54 5.07 -12.60 -13.30
CA ILE A 54 4.44 -12.31 -12.02
C ILE A 54 3.04 -11.80 -12.29
N SER A 55 2.04 -12.56 -11.87
CA SER A 55 0.64 -12.23 -12.01
C SER A 55 0.03 -12.02 -10.63
N PHE A 56 -0.66 -10.90 -10.43
CA PHE A 56 -1.28 -10.56 -9.16
C PHE A 56 -2.61 -9.83 -9.37
N ASP A 57 -3.69 -10.44 -8.91
CA ASP A 57 -5.07 -9.94 -8.99
C ASP A 57 -5.66 -9.54 -7.62
N GLY A 58 -4.85 -9.60 -6.56
CA GLY A 58 -5.28 -9.34 -5.19
C GLY A 58 -5.40 -7.86 -4.84
N GLU A 59 -5.67 -7.61 -3.56
CA GLU A 59 -5.82 -6.28 -3.01
C GLU A 59 -4.60 -5.38 -3.21
N PHE A 60 -4.83 -4.07 -3.26
CA PHE A 60 -3.80 -3.09 -3.56
C PHE A 60 -2.70 -3.03 -2.49
N ALA A 61 -3.03 -3.19 -1.20
CA ALA A 61 -2.03 -3.17 -0.14
C ALA A 61 -1.01 -4.32 -0.25
N PRO A 62 -1.39 -5.60 -0.37
CA PRO A 62 -0.47 -6.70 -0.65
C PRO A 62 0.29 -6.54 -1.96
N GLU A 63 -0.31 -5.96 -2.99
CA GLU A 63 0.41 -5.66 -4.23
C GLU A 63 1.61 -4.74 -3.98
N LEU A 64 1.39 -3.63 -3.30
CA LEU A 64 2.44 -2.67 -2.97
C LEU A 64 3.48 -3.25 -2.00
N GLN A 65 3.06 -4.05 -1.03
CA GLN A 65 3.95 -4.58 0.00
C GLN A 65 4.85 -5.70 -0.52
N PHE A 66 4.38 -6.48 -1.51
CA PHE A 66 5.01 -7.74 -1.87
C PHE A 66 5.10 -8.03 -3.35
N ALA A 67 4.01 -7.94 -4.11
CA ALA A 67 4.04 -8.26 -5.53
C ALA A 67 4.98 -7.32 -6.28
N LEU A 68 4.85 -6.04 -6.04
CA LEU A 68 5.68 -5.00 -6.65
C LEU A 68 7.17 -5.10 -6.24
N PRO A 69 7.54 -5.23 -4.93
CA PRO A 69 8.92 -5.45 -4.53
C PRO A 69 9.52 -6.77 -5.00
N PHE A 70 8.73 -7.84 -5.08
CA PHE A 70 9.16 -9.12 -5.62
C PHE A 70 9.44 -9.03 -7.13
N ALA A 71 8.56 -8.36 -7.87
CA ALA A 71 8.77 -8.10 -9.29
C ALA A 71 10.04 -7.27 -9.52
N TYR A 72 10.25 -6.23 -8.71
CA TYR A 72 11.43 -5.39 -8.80
C TYR A 72 12.72 -6.15 -8.46
N TRP A 73 12.67 -7.08 -7.49
CA TRP A 73 13.79 -7.97 -7.22
C TRP A 73 14.12 -8.82 -8.44
N HIS A 74 13.13 -9.43 -9.09
CA HIS A 74 13.34 -10.22 -10.32
C HIS A 74 13.86 -9.36 -11.48
N TYR A 75 13.41 -8.11 -11.59
CA TYR A 75 13.96 -7.15 -12.54
C TYR A 75 15.47 -6.90 -12.29
N LYS A 76 15.83 -6.56 -11.06
CA LYS A 76 17.24 -6.34 -10.68
C LYS A 76 18.10 -7.59 -10.84
N ASN A 77 17.52 -8.76 -10.62
CA ASN A 77 18.19 -10.04 -10.79
C ASN A 77 18.33 -10.48 -12.26
N GLY A 78 17.69 -9.77 -13.20
CA GLY A 78 17.69 -10.11 -14.63
C GLY A 78 16.76 -11.26 -15.02
N THR A 79 15.89 -11.72 -14.11
CA THR A 79 15.02 -12.88 -14.30
C THR A 79 13.57 -12.52 -14.63
N LEU A 80 13.16 -11.24 -14.49
CA LEU A 80 11.82 -10.79 -14.82
C LEU A 80 11.58 -10.87 -16.34
N LYS A 81 10.50 -11.52 -16.74
CA LYS A 81 10.01 -11.56 -18.11
C LYS A 81 8.83 -10.60 -18.29
N GLU A 82 7.84 -10.69 -17.43
CA GLU A 82 6.56 -10.01 -17.56
C GLU A 82 5.89 -9.81 -16.19
N THR A 83 5.11 -8.76 -16.07
CA THR A 83 4.20 -8.54 -14.94
C THR A 83 2.76 -8.43 -15.44
N ARG A 84 1.81 -8.96 -14.68
CA ARG A 84 0.37 -8.88 -14.92
C ARG A 84 -0.33 -8.43 -13.65
N ALA A 85 -1.13 -7.39 -13.75
CA ALA A 85 -1.82 -6.84 -12.59
C ALA A 85 -3.17 -6.22 -13.00
N ALA A 86 -3.81 -5.57 -12.06
CA ALA A 86 -5.06 -4.86 -12.30
C ALA A 86 -4.85 -3.61 -13.17
N LYS A 87 -5.92 -3.09 -13.76
CA LYS A 87 -5.92 -1.84 -14.52
C LYS A 87 -5.32 -0.68 -13.71
N TYR A 88 -4.75 0.28 -14.43
CA TYR A 88 -4.14 1.50 -13.88
C TYR A 88 -2.92 1.25 -12.98
N THR A 89 -2.19 0.14 -13.19
CA THR A 89 -0.98 -0.22 -12.42
C THR A 89 0.31 -0.15 -13.24
N LYS A 90 0.22 0.15 -14.54
CA LYS A 90 1.39 0.21 -15.42
C LYS A 90 2.51 1.09 -14.88
N GLU A 91 2.17 2.22 -14.31
CA GLU A 91 3.13 3.17 -13.76
C GLU A 91 3.81 2.65 -12.49
N LEU A 92 3.16 1.80 -11.70
CA LEU A 92 3.80 1.10 -10.58
C LEU A 92 4.88 0.13 -11.06
N TYR A 93 4.63 -0.55 -12.17
CA TYR A 93 5.56 -1.52 -12.77
C TYR A 93 6.42 -0.90 -13.90
N PHE A 94 6.79 0.38 -13.79
CA PHE A 94 7.58 1.13 -14.79
C PHE A 94 8.85 0.41 -15.25
N PHE A 95 9.41 -0.45 -14.40
CA PHE A 95 10.64 -1.21 -14.64
C PHE A 95 10.40 -2.54 -15.39
N SER A 96 9.14 -3.00 -15.49
CA SER A 96 8.85 -4.30 -16.13
C SER A 96 9.12 -4.26 -17.63
N PRO A 97 9.85 -5.25 -18.18
CA PRO A 97 10.05 -5.33 -19.63
C PRO A 97 8.74 -5.40 -20.40
N GLU A 98 7.76 -6.07 -19.84
CA GLU A 98 6.39 -6.17 -20.34
C GLU A 98 5.41 -6.09 -19.16
N HIS A 99 4.39 -5.27 -19.29
CA HIS A 99 3.34 -5.14 -18.28
C HIS A 99 1.96 -5.23 -18.95
N VAL A 100 1.14 -6.17 -18.46
CA VAL A 100 -0.21 -6.39 -18.93
C VAL A 100 -1.19 -6.03 -17.82
N GLU A 101 -2.09 -5.11 -18.11
CA GLU A 101 -3.23 -4.79 -17.24
C GLU A 101 -4.36 -5.79 -17.52
N GLU A 102 -4.24 -6.99 -16.93
CA GLU A 102 -5.07 -8.16 -17.24
C GLU A 102 -6.40 -8.14 -16.46
N PHE A 103 -6.41 -7.60 -15.26
CA PHE A 103 -7.54 -7.73 -14.33
C PHE A 103 -8.37 -6.46 -14.26
N GLU A 104 -9.67 -6.59 -14.56
CA GLU A 104 -10.65 -5.51 -14.43
C GLU A 104 -10.99 -5.21 -12.96
N THR A 105 -11.00 -6.25 -12.13
CA THR A 105 -11.35 -6.18 -10.70
C THR A 105 -10.30 -6.89 -9.88
N ARG A 106 -10.14 -6.46 -8.63
CA ARG A 106 -9.29 -7.11 -7.65
C ARG A 106 -10.07 -8.15 -6.86
N THR A 107 -9.40 -9.22 -6.46
CA THR A 107 -9.98 -10.23 -5.56
C THR A 107 -9.63 -9.91 -4.12
N ASN A 108 -10.53 -10.23 -3.17
CA ASN A 108 -10.25 -10.08 -1.74
C ASN A 108 -9.11 -10.98 -1.26
N GLU A 109 -8.90 -12.08 -1.95
CA GLU A 109 -8.02 -13.15 -1.47
C GLU A 109 -6.61 -13.06 -2.04
N GLY A 110 -6.41 -12.28 -3.09
CA GLY A 110 -5.16 -12.20 -3.79
C GLY A 110 -4.83 -13.45 -4.60
N ASN A 111 -3.81 -13.34 -5.42
CA ASN A 111 -3.36 -14.44 -6.25
C ASN A 111 -2.65 -15.51 -5.43
N TYR A 112 -3.13 -16.75 -5.50
CA TYR A 112 -2.56 -17.93 -4.88
C TYR A 112 -1.39 -18.53 -5.66
N ASN A 113 -0.53 -17.75 -6.25
CA ASN A 113 0.65 -18.32 -6.93
C ASN A 113 1.67 -18.92 -5.96
N PHE A 114 1.46 -18.79 -4.67
CA PHE A 114 2.26 -19.32 -3.55
C PHE A 114 3.75 -18.96 -3.54
N GLU A 115 4.23 -18.20 -4.49
CA GLU A 115 5.57 -17.64 -4.45
C GLU A 115 5.57 -16.29 -3.72
N LEU A 116 4.44 -15.62 -3.78
CA LEU A 116 4.10 -14.46 -2.97
C LEU A 116 3.13 -14.94 -1.89
N PRO A 117 3.41 -14.73 -0.63
CA PRO A 117 2.45 -15.03 0.42
C PRO A 117 1.19 -14.19 0.19
N ARG A 118 0.05 -14.78 0.47
CA ARG A 118 -1.26 -14.14 0.30
C ARG A 118 -1.40 -12.88 1.15
N VAL A 119 -0.95 -12.99 2.40
CA VAL A 119 -0.84 -11.85 3.31
C VAL A 119 0.46 -12.00 4.08
N LEU A 120 1.26 -11.00 4.06
CA LEU A 120 2.65 -11.04 4.42
C LEU A 120 2.93 -10.29 5.68
N TYR A 121 2.12 -10.54 6.62
CA TYR A 121 2.29 -9.99 7.94
C TYR A 121 3.07 -10.93 8.87
N SER A 122 3.45 -12.12 8.39
CA SER A 122 4.26 -13.02 9.20
C SER A 122 5.67 -12.48 9.43
N HIS A 123 6.14 -12.50 10.66
CA HIS A 123 7.49 -12.13 11.05
C HIS A 123 8.58 -13.02 10.42
N ASP A 124 8.21 -14.21 9.99
CA ASP A 124 9.10 -15.19 9.38
C ASP A 124 9.19 -15.03 7.86
N TYR A 125 8.63 -13.97 7.30
CA TYR A 125 8.72 -13.73 5.87
C TYR A 125 10.17 -13.58 5.43
N ASP A 126 10.54 -14.35 4.42
CA ASP A 126 11.85 -14.26 3.81
C ASP A 126 11.91 -13.08 2.84
N MET A 127 12.65 -12.04 3.22
CA MET A 127 12.88 -10.84 2.40
C MET A 127 13.99 -11.00 1.35
N SER A 128 14.53 -12.22 1.14
CA SER A 128 15.64 -12.45 0.20
C SER A 128 15.29 -12.12 -1.25
N LYS A 129 14.01 -12.25 -1.63
CA LYS A 129 13.50 -11.89 -2.95
C LYS A 129 12.59 -10.67 -2.90
N TRP A 130 12.95 -9.71 -2.11
CA TRP A 130 12.25 -8.45 -1.94
C TRP A 130 13.21 -7.28 -2.19
N ALA A 131 12.83 -6.32 -2.99
CA ALA A 131 13.65 -5.14 -3.25
C ALA A 131 12.82 -3.87 -3.23
N ARG A 132 13.33 -2.84 -2.56
CA ARG A 132 12.73 -1.51 -2.52
C ARG A 132 12.58 -0.94 -3.94
N VAL A 133 11.39 -0.51 -4.30
CA VAL A 133 11.09 0.12 -5.58
C VAL A 133 11.24 1.63 -5.45
N PRO A 134 12.01 2.31 -6.30
CA PRO A 134 12.33 3.72 -6.16
C PRO A 134 11.22 4.62 -6.75
N LEU A 135 9.99 4.53 -6.21
CA LEU A 135 8.86 5.31 -6.75
C LEU A 135 9.08 6.82 -6.60
N LYS A 136 9.60 7.28 -5.46
CA LYS A 136 9.84 8.70 -5.22
C LYS A 136 10.81 9.28 -6.24
N GLU A 137 11.91 8.61 -6.43
CA GLU A 137 12.98 9.04 -7.35
C GLU A 137 12.52 9.01 -8.82
N THR A 138 11.69 8.01 -9.16
CA THR A 138 11.17 7.82 -10.52
C THR A 138 10.16 8.89 -10.91
N TYR A 139 9.30 9.31 -9.98
CA TYR A 139 8.18 10.21 -10.27
C TYR A 139 8.40 11.65 -9.79
N LYS A 140 9.56 11.96 -9.23
CA LYS A 140 9.90 13.34 -8.83
C LYS A 140 9.80 14.27 -10.04
N ASN A 141 9.16 15.43 -9.81
CA ASN A 141 8.86 16.40 -10.88
C ASN A 141 8.82 17.84 -10.35
N ASP A 142 8.82 18.79 -11.25
CA ASP A 142 8.75 20.20 -10.94
C ASP A 142 7.34 20.80 -11.14
N VAL A 143 6.34 19.98 -11.47
CA VAL A 143 4.96 20.42 -11.75
C VAL A 143 4.15 20.64 -10.48
N TYR A 144 4.24 19.67 -9.55
CA TYR A 144 3.49 19.70 -8.29
C TYR A 144 4.36 20.22 -7.14
N ILE A 145 4.90 21.43 -7.33
CA ILE A 145 5.64 22.19 -6.31
C ILE A 145 4.78 23.36 -5.88
N TYR A 146 4.67 23.57 -4.58
CA TYR A 146 3.85 24.63 -3.97
C TYR A 146 4.70 25.49 -3.05
N GLY A 147 4.19 26.66 -2.67
CA GLY A 147 4.93 27.61 -1.83
C GLY A 147 5.26 27.12 -0.42
N LYS A 148 4.49 26.16 0.12
CA LYS A 148 4.74 25.47 1.38
C LYS A 148 5.06 24.00 1.12
N PRO A 149 5.75 23.30 2.05
CA PRO A 149 5.92 21.85 1.94
C PRO A 149 4.58 21.11 1.82
N LEU A 150 4.55 20.03 1.04
CA LEU A 150 3.35 19.25 0.85
C LEU A 150 3.07 18.32 2.03
N LEU A 151 1.82 18.31 2.47
CA LEU A 151 1.23 17.31 3.34
C LEU A 151 0.08 16.61 2.61
N ILE A 152 0.13 15.30 2.53
CA ILE A 152 -0.98 14.50 1.98
C ILE A 152 -1.79 13.93 3.13
N ILE A 153 -3.09 14.26 3.17
CA ILE A 153 -4.07 13.61 4.04
C ILE A 153 -4.86 12.63 3.18
N ALA A 154 -4.59 11.34 3.36
CA ALA A 154 -5.19 10.29 2.56
C ALA A 154 -6.21 9.51 3.39
N ASN A 155 -7.49 9.79 3.17
CA ASN A 155 -8.61 9.21 3.89
C ASN A 155 -9.24 8.02 3.15
N ARG A 156 -10.03 7.26 3.87
CA ARG A 156 -10.83 6.14 3.38
C ARG A 156 -12.10 6.04 4.22
N TYR A 157 -13.25 5.74 3.60
CA TYR A 157 -14.50 5.52 4.29
C TYR A 157 -15.26 4.37 3.64
N ASN A 158 -14.76 3.16 3.86
CA ASN A 158 -15.21 1.95 3.20
C ASN A 158 -15.64 0.93 4.24
N MET A 159 -16.46 -0.06 3.81
CA MET A 159 -16.70 -1.28 4.57
C MET A 159 -15.38 -1.93 4.99
N GLU A 160 -15.29 -2.41 6.22
CA GLU A 160 -14.13 -3.12 6.75
C GLU A 160 -14.57 -4.44 7.39
N TRP A 161 -14.00 -5.56 6.93
CA TRP A 161 -14.28 -6.91 7.46
C TRP A 161 -15.76 -7.20 7.62
N ASP A 162 -16.55 -7.01 6.57
CA ASP A 162 -18.01 -7.20 6.52
C ASP A 162 -18.81 -6.33 7.54
N GLY A 163 -18.19 -5.24 8.01
CA GLY A 163 -18.79 -4.30 8.94
C GLY A 163 -18.63 -2.84 8.49
N PRO A 164 -19.18 -1.91 9.28
CA PRO A 164 -19.08 -0.49 8.96
C PRO A 164 -17.61 0.00 8.99
N PRO A 165 -17.30 1.17 8.40
CA PRO A 165 -15.97 1.77 8.47
C PRO A 165 -15.51 1.91 9.92
N LEU A 166 -14.29 1.46 10.20
CA LEU A 166 -13.68 1.52 11.54
C LEU A 166 -12.56 2.55 11.62
N SER A 167 -11.69 2.56 10.64
CA SER A 167 -10.53 3.44 10.60
C SER A 167 -10.71 4.46 9.49
N PHE A 168 -11.05 5.68 9.86
CA PHE A 168 -11.21 6.82 8.96
C PHE A 168 -11.02 8.12 9.73
N TYR A 169 -10.77 9.21 9.04
CA TYR A 169 -10.76 10.55 9.62
C TYR A 169 -12.16 11.14 9.49
N SER A 170 -12.82 11.34 10.64
CA SER A 170 -14.11 12.05 10.70
C SER A 170 -13.93 13.53 10.35
N ILE A 171 -15.04 14.22 10.09
CA ILE A 171 -15.02 15.67 9.82
C ILE A 171 -14.36 16.44 10.98
N GLU A 172 -14.66 16.08 12.24
CA GLU A 172 -14.08 16.74 13.41
C GLU A 172 -12.57 16.50 13.51
N LEU A 173 -12.10 15.32 13.12
CA LEU A 173 -10.67 14.99 13.13
C LEU A 173 -9.95 15.66 11.97
N LEU A 174 -10.60 15.76 10.81
CA LEU A 174 -10.08 16.51 9.66
C LEU A 174 -9.98 18.01 10.00
N ASP A 175 -11.00 18.60 10.61
CA ASP A 175 -10.99 19.99 11.04
C ASP A 175 -9.83 20.29 11.99
N PHE A 176 -9.65 19.44 13.00
CA PHE A 176 -8.53 19.53 13.91
C PHE A 176 -7.18 19.50 13.16
N MET A 177 -6.97 18.52 12.30
CA MET A 177 -5.70 18.37 11.57
C MET A 177 -5.44 19.54 10.64
N ILE A 178 -6.43 19.93 9.85
CA ILE A 178 -6.28 21.03 8.89
C ILE A 178 -6.04 22.35 9.64
N GLY A 179 -6.83 22.65 10.67
CA GLY A 179 -6.67 23.85 11.48
C GLY A 179 -5.27 24.00 12.09
N ARG A 180 -4.62 22.87 12.47
CA ARG A 180 -3.27 22.88 13.03
C ARG A 180 -2.16 22.98 11.98
N LEU A 181 -2.41 22.50 10.77
CA LEU A 181 -1.35 22.23 9.80
C LEU A 181 -1.35 23.18 8.57
N LYS A 182 -2.46 23.85 8.28
CA LYS A 182 -2.63 24.68 7.09
C LYS A 182 -1.66 25.87 7.00
N GLU A 183 -1.22 26.40 8.12
CA GLU A 183 -0.24 27.51 8.11
C GLU A 183 1.16 27.02 7.74
N LYS A 184 1.48 25.76 8.04
CA LYS A 184 2.80 25.18 7.82
C LYS A 184 2.93 24.44 6.48
N TYR A 185 1.84 23.84 6.00
CA TYR A 185 1.82 23.00 4.82
C TYR A 185 0.82 23.46 3.76
N THR A 186 1.12 23.14 2.50
CA THR A 186 0.07 23.00 1.48
C THR A 186 -0.53 21.61 1.66
N ILE A 187 -1.80 21.55 2.03
CA ILE A 187 -2.50 20.31 2.32
C ILE A 187 -3.21 19.83 1.05
N ILE A 188 -2.97 18.58 0.67
CA ILE A 188 -3.73 17.89 -0.37
C ILE A 188 -4.54 16.79 0.29
N TYR A 189 -5.86 16.87 0.15
CA TYR A 189 -6.77 15.82 0.59
C TYR A 189 -6.98 14.80 -0.52
N ASN A 190 -6.77 13.54 -0.19
CA ASN A 190 -6.93 12.43 -1.11
C ASN A 190 -7.86 11.36 -0.54
N ARG A 191 -9.06 11.25 -1.09
CA ARG A 191 -9.97 10.11 -0.88
C ARG A 191 -10.45 9.63 -2.25
N PRO A 192 -9.66 8.77 -2.90
CA PRO A 192 -9.99 8.32 -4.23
C PRO A 192 -11.30 7.53 -4.25
N LYS A 193 -12.13 7.81 -5.25
CA LYS A 193 -13.34 7.05 -5.52
C LYS A 193 -12.99 5.69 -6.15
N PRO A 194 -13.85 4.65 -6.02
CA PRO A 194 -13.58 3.33 -6.61
C PRO A 194 -13.21 3.38 -8.08
N GLN A 195 -13.89 4.25 -8.83
CA GLN A 195 -13.70 4.41 -10.27
C GLN A 195 -12.30 4.95 -10.63
N ASN A 196 -11.63 5.59 -9.69
CA ASN A 196 -10.32 6.22 -9.90
C ASN A 196 -9.16 5.31 -9.55
N ILE A 197 -9.38 4.35 -8.64
CA ILE A 197 -8.36 3.38 -8.24
C ILE A 197 -8.74 2.02 -8.66
N THR A 198 -8.72 1.40 -9.60
CA THR A 198 -9.10 0.01 -9.78
C THR A 198 -10.26 -0.44 -8.90
N MET A 199 -11.24 -1.02 -9.48
CA MET A 199 -12.45 -1.47 -8.83
C MET A 199 -12.11 -2.27 -7.57
N ASP A 200 -11.97 -1.55 -6.47
CA ASP A 200 -11.86 -2.12 -5.13
C ASP A 200 -13.20 -2.80 -4.82
N ASN A 201 -13.15 -3.97 -4.22
CA ASN A 201 -14.35 -4.74 -3.88
C ASN A 201 -15.11 -4.18 -2.68
N SER A 202 -14.60 -3.13 -2.05
CA SER A 202 -15.20 -2.59 -0.84
C SER A 202 -16.31 -1.60 -1.17
N ASP A 203 -17.45 -1.76 -0.51
CA ASP A 203 -18.50 -0.76 -0.53
C ASP A 203 -17.97 0.53 0.09
N ILE A 204 -18.08 1.62 -0.66
CA ILE A 204 -17.65 2.94 -0.23
C ILE A 204 -18.87 3.70 0.26
N TYR A 205 -18.73 4.26 1.46
CA TYR A 205 -19.72 5.12 2.08
C TYR A 205 -19.41 6.58 1.78
N ASP A 206 -20.44 7.42 1.81
CA ASP A 206 -20.26 8.85 1.73
C ASP A 206 -20.04 9.44 3.12
N LEU A 207 -19.00 10.22 3.28
CA LEU A 207 -18.67 10.96 4.50
C LEU A 207 -19.14 12.41 4.44
N ASN A 208 -19.56 12.88 3.25
CA ASN A 208 -19.97 14.26 2.94
C ASN A 208 -18.88 15.31 3.26
N GLU A 209 -17.62 14.91 3.30
CA GLU A 209 -16.53 15.79 3.67
C GLU A 209 -16.10 16.73 2.53
N PHE A 210 -16.39 16.41 1.27
CA PHE A 210 -15.95 17.26 0.16
C PHE A 210 -16.65 18.62 0.17
N ASP A 211 -17.98 18.66 0.30
CA ASP A 211 -18.74 19.91 0.39
C ASP A 211 -18.34 20.71 1.63
N TRP A 212 -18.10 20.01 2.73
CA TRP A 212 -17.61 20.62 3.97
C TRP A 212 -16.20 21.22 3.79
N LEU A 213 -15.28 20.54 3.12
CA LEU A 213 -13.95 21.05 2.82
C LEU A 213 -14.02 22.32 1.97
N GLU A 214 -14.81 22.30 0.90
CA GLU A 214 -14.97 23.47 0.01
C GLU A 214 -15.53 24.69 0.76
N GLN A 215 -16.45 24.47 1.70
CA GLN A 215 -17.06 25.56 2.47
C GLN A 215 -16.20 26.07 3.64
N THR A 216 -15.50 25.16 4.32
CA THR A 216 -14.83 25.47 5.61
C THR A 216 -13.31 25.64 5.43
N HIS A 217 -12.72 24.89 4.51
CA HIS A 217 -11.27 24.87 4.27
C HIS A 217 -10.94 24.98 2.76
N PRO A 218 -11.35 26.06 2.10
CA PRO A 218 -11.12 26.24 0.66
C PRO A 218 -9.64 26.32 0.26
N GLU A 219 -8.74 26.46 1.23
CA GLU A 219 -7.29 26.40 1.02
C GLU A 219 -6.74 24.98 0.86
N VAL A 220 -7.52 23.95 1.18
CA VAL A 220 -7.15 22.54 0.99
C VAL A 220 -7.36 22.15 -0.46
N LEU A 221 -6.32 21.61 -1.09
CA LEU A 221 -6.40 21.12 -2.45
C LEU A 221 -6.99 19.72 -2.48
N LEU A 222 -7.93 19.49 -3.38
CA LEU A 222 -8.50 18.16 -3.59
C LEU A 222 -7.73 17.41 -4.69
N MET A 223 -7.33 16.17 -4.42
CA MET A 223 -6.62 15.36 -5.44
C MET A 223 -7.46 15.15 -6.70
N GLU A 224 -8.78 15.09 -6.57
CA GLU A 224 -9.73 15.00 -7.69
C GLU A 224 -9.64 16.23 -8.62
N ASP A 225 -9.50 17.43 -8.06
CA ASP A 225 -9.40 18.64 -8.87
C ASP A 225 -8.02 18.76 -9.52
N ILE A 226 -6.97 18.39 -8.82
CA ILE A 226 -5.63 18.27 -9.40
C ILE A 226 -5.66 17.29 -10.58
N PHE A 227 -6.43 16.21 -10.49
CA PHE A 227 -6.59 15.24 -11.59
C PHE A 227 -7.37 15.83 -12.77
N LYS A 228 -8.42 16.60 -12.52
CA LYS A 228 -9.17 17.32 -13.58
C LYS A 228 -8.30 18.32 -14.33
N GLU A 229 -7.46 19.08 -13.61
CA GLU A 229 -6.50 20.01 -14.20
C GLU A 229 -5.40 19.29 -14.99
N ASN A 230 -4.95 18.18 -14.49
CA ASN A 230 -3.95 17.26 -15.08
C ASN A 230 -2.72 17.94 -15.71
N LYS A 231 -2.11 18.87 -15.00
CA LYS A 231 -0.96 19.70 -15.48
C LYS A 231 0.25 18.88 -15.95
N ALA A 232 0.48 17.71 -15.34
CA ALA A 232 1.60 16.83 -15.69
C ALA A 232 1.26 15.76 -16.73
N GLY A 233 0.05 15.72 -17.28
CA GLY A 233 -0.38 14.69 -18.22
C GLY A 233 -0.43 13.29 -17.60
N ALA A 234 -0.91 13.17 -16.37
CA ALA A 234 -1.10 11.88 -15.72
C ALA A 234 -2.07 11.01 -16.53
N LYS A 235 -1.71 9.75 -16.74
CA LYS A 235 -2.48 8.82 -17.60
C LYS A 235 -3.73 8.30 -16.90
N ASN A 236 -3.69 8.22 -15.58
CA ASN A 236 -4.76 7.77 -14.71
C ASN A 236 -4.56 8.34 -13.30
N PHE A 237 -5.51 8.11 -12.41
CA PHE A 237 -5.45 8.63 -11.04
C PHE A 237 -4.29 8.07 -10.22
N ASN A 238 -3.94 6.78 -10.39
CA ASN A 238 -2.78 6.19 -9.73
C ASN A 238 -1.48 6.87 -10.17
N HIS A 239 -1.33 7.16 -11.46
CA HIS A 239 -0.17 7.90 -11.97
C HIS A 239 -0.09 9.31 -11.37
N LEU A 240 -1.23 10.01 -11.25
CA LEU A 240 -1.26 11.31 -10.57
C LEU A 240 -0.78 11.20 -9.13
N GLN A 241 -1.26 10.19 -8.37
CA GLN A 241 -0.81 10.00 -6.99
C GLN A 241 0.72 9.82 -6.92
N LEU A 242 1.32 9.05 -7.82
CA LEU A 242 2.77 8.88 -7.88
C LEU A 242 3.50 10.21 -8.11
N LEU A 243 3.02 11.03 -9.05
CA LEU A 243 3.59 12.34 -9.36
C LEU A 243 3.47 13.33 -8.19
N VAL A 244 2.30 13.42 -7.57
CA VAL A 244 2.07 14.34 -6.45
C VAL A 244 2.82 13.88 -5.19
N TYR A 245 2.72 12.60 -4.84
CA TYR A 245 3.34 12.04 -3.62
C TYR A 245 4.87 12.09 -3.67
N SER A 246 5.47 12.04 -4.88
CA SER A 246 6.93 12.13 -5.02
C SER A 246 7.52 13.46 -4.54
N ASN A 247 6.72 14.50 -4.48
CA ASN A 247 7.11 15.84 -4.01
C ASN A 247 6.73 16.09 -2.54
N ALA A 248 6.10 15.12 -1.87
CA ALA A 248 5.73 15.20 -0.45
C ALA A 248 6.71 14.46 0.45
N ASP A 249 6.84 14.94 1.70
CA ASP A 249 7.60 14.30 2.77
C ASP A 249 6.75 14.08 4.03
N LYS A 250 5.48 14.48 4.00
CA LYS A 250 4.54 14.35 5.10
C LYS A 250 3.25 13.71 4.63
N PHE A 251 2.87 12.65 5.34
CA PHE A 251 1.67 11.87 5.03
C PHE A 251 0.90 11.55 6.31
N ILE A 252 -0.40 11.67 6.24
CA ILE A 252 -1.36 11.22 7.25
C ILE A 252 -2.34 10.31 6.50
N SER A 253 -2.36 9.02 6.79
CA SER A 253 -3.04 8.03 5.96
C SER A 253 -3.81 6.99 6.77
N ILE A 254 -4.88 6.48 6.20
CA ILE A 254 -5.59 5.32 6.74
C ILE A 254 -4.88 4.04 6.28
N HIS A 255 -4.92 3.00 7.11
CA HIS A 255 -4.31 1.70 6.82
C HIS A 255 -4.72 1.11 5.45
N GLY A 256 -4.07 0.03 5.03
CA GLY A 256 -4.30 -0.63 3.76
C GLY A 256 -3.49 -0.04 2.61
N GLY A 257 -4.05 -0.02 1.40
CA GLY A 257 -3.38 0.46 0.18
C GLY A 257 -2.92 1.91 0.26
N THR A 258 -3.73 2.76 0.89
CA THR A 258 -3.45 4.19 1.10
C THR A 258 -2.16 4.40 1.90
N ALA A 259 -2.04 3.72 3.06
CA ALA A 259 -0.84 3.82 3.90
C ALA A 259 0.37 3.15 3.24
N ALA A 260 0.17 2.03 2.54
CA ALA A 260 1.24 1.35 1.83
C ALA A 260 1.83 2.25 0.73
N LEU A 261 0.97 2.87 -0.09
CA LEU A 261 1.40 3.80 -1.13
C LEU A 261 2.16 5.00 -0.55
N ALA A 262 1.58 5.68 0.45
CA ALA A 262 2.22 6.82 1.12
C ALA A 262 3.61 6.47 1.67
N SER A 263 3.77 5.26 2.19
CA SER A 263 5.05 4.80 2.77
C SER A 263 6.16 4.58 1.76
N TYR A 264 5.88 4.63 0.45
CA TYR A 264 6.90 4.56 -0.60
C TYR A 264 7.66 5.87 -0.82
N PHE A 265 7.16 6.99 -0.29
CA PHE A 265 7.67 8.31 -0.64
C PHE A 265 8.59 8.94 0.43
N GLY A 266 8.98 8.19 1.45
CA GLY A 266 9.91 8.66 2.49
C GLY A 266 9.26 9.60 3.50
N GLY A 267 10.08 10.41 4.18
CA GLY A 267 9.62 11.37 5.18
C GLY A 267 8.93 10.74 6.39
N THR A 268 7.78 11.27 6.77
CA THR A 268 6.97 10.78 7.90
C THR A 268 5.57 10.40 7.42
N ASN A 269 5.13 9.17 7.74
CA ASN A 269 3.74 8.75 7.52
C ASN A 269 3.08 8.40 8.86
N LEU A 270 2.04 9.14 9.23
CA LEU A 270 1.15 8.80 10.34
C LEU A 270 0.04 7.91 9.81
N ILE A 271 0.01 6.66 10.27
CA ILE A 271 -0.97 5.66 9.86
C ILE A 271 -2.00 5.48 10.96
N PHE A 272 -3.27 5.68 10.62
CA PHE A 272 -4.38 5.41 11.52
C PHE A 272 -4.98 4.04 11.21
N SER A 273 -4.95 3.15 12.21
CA SER A 273 -5.49 1.80 12.12
C SER A 273 -5.96 1.31 13.48
N LYS A 274 -7.27 1.17 13.65
CA LYS A 274 -7.88 0.71 14.92
C LYS A 274 -7.74 -0.80 15.10
N LYS A 275 -7.74 -1.56 14.00
CA LYS A 275 -7.73 -3.02 13.99
C LYS A 275 -7.04 -3.55 12.73
N GLY A 276 -6.59 -4.79 12.77
CA GLY A 276 -6.04 -5.49 11.62
C GLY A 276 -4.93 -6.48 11.99
N PRO A 277 -4.67 -7.48 11.14
CA PRO A 277 -3.58 -8.44 11.34
C PRO A 277 -2.21 -7.77 11.34
N GLU A 278 -2.06 -6.61 10.70
CA GLU A 278 -0.85 -5.80 10.69
C GLU A 278 -0.33 -5.48 12.10
N HIS A 279 -1.25 -5.33 13.07
CA HIS A 279 -0.90 -5.05 14.48
C HIS A 279 -0.20 -6.25 15.11
N HIS A 280 -0.74 -7.48 14.88
CA HIS A 280 -0.16 -8.71 15.42
C HIS A 280 1.25 -8.94 14.88
N PHE A 281 1.47 -8.73 13.58
CA PHE A 281 2.75 -8.98 12.94
C PHE A 281 3.73 -7.81 13.03
N GLY A 282 3.33 -6.68 13.61
CA GLY A 282 4.15 -5.47 13.70
C GLY A 282 4.51 -4.90 12.32
N CYS A 283 3.58 -4.96 11.37
CA CYS A 283 3.80 -4.60 9.98
C CYS A 283 4.24 -3.14 9.82
N TYR A 284 3.60 -2.21 10.55
CA TYR A 284 3.93 -0.79 10.51
C TYR A 284 5.33 -0.46 11.02
N GLN A 285 5.86 -1.26 11.96
CA GLN A 285 7.20 -1.07 12.51
C GLN A 285 8.30 -1.80 11.72
N LYS A 286 7.96 -2.90 11.06
CA LYS A 286 8.95 -3.81 10.46
C LYS A 286 8.97 -3.78 8.94
N LEU A 287 7.82 -3.70 8.28
CA LEU A 287 7.71 -3.75 6.83
C LEU A 287 7.63 -2.36 6.19
N TYR A 288 6.72 -1.51 6.66
CA TYR A 288 6.47 -0.21 6.05
C TYR A 288 7.71 0.70 5.98
N PRO A 289 8.58 0.77 7.02
CA PRO A 289 9.84 1.52 6.88
C PRO A 289 10.75 1.01 5.77
N LYS A 290 10.66 -0.26 5.39
CA LYS A 290 11.50 -0.83 4.31
C LYS A 290 11.07 -0.36 2.92
N LEU A 291 9.84 0.10 2.75
CA LEU A 291 9.32 0.57 1.46
C LEU A 291 10.11 1.78 0.94
N SER A 292 10.55 2.67 1.82
CA SER A 292 11.32 3.86 1.43
C SER A 292 12.33 4.38 2.47
N GLY A 293 12.30 3.87 3.70
CA GLY A 293 12.98 4.46 4.85
C GLY A 293 12.12 5.48 5.59
N ALA A 294 10.82 5.56 5.29
CA ALA A 294 9.90 6.48 5.97
C ALA A 294 9.83 6.21 7.48
N LYS A 295 9.73 7.29 8.26
CA LYS A 295 9.36 7.22 9.67
C LYS A 295 7.87 6.93 9.77
N ILE A 296 7.52 5.77 10.30
CA ILE A 296 6.12 5.37 10.48
C ILE A 296 5.68 5.63 11.92
N LEU A 297 4.60 6.39 12.05
CA LEU A 297 3.87 6.61 13.29
C LEU A 297 2.55 5.85 13.19
N HIS A 298 2.22 5.02 14.16
CA HIS A 298 0.98 4.23 14.15
C HIS A 298 0.07 4.67 15.28
N ALA A 299 -1.10 5.20 14.92
CA ALA A 299 -2.18 5.59 15.83
C ALA A 299 -3.30 4.55 15.78
N LYS A 300 -3.88 4.24 16.96
CA LYS A 300 -5.01 3.33 17.13
C LYS A 300 -6.28 4.05 17.57
N THR A 301 -6.15 5.29 18.01
CA THR A 301 -7.26 6.14 18.47
C THR A 301 -7.13 7.54 17.90
N ASP A 302 -8.24 8.27 17.87
CA ASP A 302 -8.30 9.66 17.42
C ASP A 302 -7.39 10.56 18.28
N ASP A 303 -7.32 10.31 19.60
CA ASP A 303 -6.43 11.03 20.51
C ASP A 303 -4.94 10.80 20.19
N GLU A 304 -4.59 9.58 19.79
CA GLU A 304 -3.23 9.28 19.32
C GLU A 304 -2.92 10.00 18.00
N VAL A 305 -3.88 10.09 17.08
CA VAL A 305 -3.73 10.89 15.85
C VAL A 305 -3.47 12.35 16.22
N LYS A 306 -4.31 12.96 17.06
CA LYS A 306 -4.14 14.35 17.51
C LYS A 306 -2.76 14.59 18.15
N ARG A 307 -2.36 13.73 19.08
CA ARG A 307 -1.04 13.79 19.73
C ARG A 307 0.11 13.72 18.74
N TYR A 308 0.08 12.79 17.78
CA TYR A 308 1.15 12.66 16.79
C TYR A 308 1.17 13.82 15.80
N VAL A 309 0.03 14.38 15.45
CA VAL A 309 -0.05 15.58 14.63
C VAL A 309 0.66 16.75 15.33
N GLU A 310 0.39 16.98 16.60
CA GLU A 310 1.03 18.05 17.38
C GLU A 310 2.54 17.85 17.56
N GLN A 311 2.99 16.61 17.68
CA GLN A 311 4.39 16.31 18.01
C GLN A 311 5.30 16.18 16.79
N HIS A 312 4.76 15.84 15.60
CA HIS A 312 5.59 15.44 14.46
C HIS A 312 5.28 16.15 13.15
N PHE A 313 4.24 16.96 13.12
CA PHE A 313 3.82 17.73 11.95
C PHE A 313 3.77 19.22 12.24
#